data_0f7bba83b63e5f19a84819b6c4a6592a
#
_entry.id   0f7bba83b63e5f19a84819b6c4a6592a
#
_cell.length_a   1.000
_cell.length_b   1.000
_cell.length_c   1.000
_cell.angle_alpha   90.00
_cell.angle_beta   90.00
_cell.angle_gamma   90.00
#
_symmetry.space_group_name_H-M   'P 1'
#
loop_
_entity.id
_entity.type
_entity.pdbx_description
1 polymer ?
#
loop_
_entity_poly.entity_id
_entity_poly.type
_entity_poly.pdbx_seq_one_letter_code
_entity_poly.pdbx_strand_id
1 'polypeptide(L)'
;MQRVPSLKLLTGFEAAARLGNFSRAADELHLSQSAISHQIQQLEAQLGQPLFRRRGRGVELTIAGEVLQRSVQRAMDTLRGGLDRIATYLNPGLVVLVCPAPLLHGWLQPRLEPLQQVLPDLCPLLSTDETARYVDEIDVDMTIGTRPMLQPGLLDIPFMRDEWVTVCATPLAEQLERVPRDEHPRHAGVICLEASLTDERLATVFRERLSAFRMHAIYDDQRLVLDAVLRGRGIACLPRLVAQAGIDQRTLTVLEGYPRLPGTTWWLSRMEGPSRSPIVERMFEWLVEQGSLSSASEPAPAHAPAPPA
;
A
#
# COMPACT_ATOMS: atom_id res chain seq x y z
N MET A 1 19.14 -29.35 8.82
CA MET A 1 18.14 -28.32 9.19
C MET A 1 17.80 -28.49 10.67
N GLN A 2 17.97 -27.48 11.50
CA GLN A 2 17.51 -27.51 12.88
C GLN A 2 15.97 -27.64 12.91
N ARG A 3 15.46 -28.59 13.66
CA ARG A 3 14.02 -28.83 13.77
C ARG A 3 13.41 -27.70 14.62
N VAL A 4 12.35 -27.04 14.12
CA VAL A 4 11.65 -26.00 14.87
C VAL A 4 11.08 -26.60 16.18
N PRO A 5 11.32 -25.98 17.34
CA PRO A 5 10.74 -26.43 18.61
C PRO A 5 9.21 -26.38 18.58
N SER A 6 8.57 -27.21 19.42
CA SER A 6 7.11 -27.21 19.51
C SER A 6 6.57 -25.86 20.02
N LEU A 7 5.38 -25.48 19.55
CA LEU A 7 4.71 -24.23 19.97
C LEU A 7 4.55 -24.15 21.50
N LYS A 8 4.31 -25.29 22.15
CA LYS A 8 4.21 -25.39 23.63
C LYS A 8 5.49 -24.91 24.32
N LEU A 9 6.66 -25.32 23.83
CA LEU A 9 7.95 -24.90 24.41
C LEU A 9 8.20 -23.41 24.16
N LEU A 10 7.83 -22.91 22.97
CA LEU A 10 7.99 -21.51 22.59
C LEU A 10 7.04 -20.59 23.38
N THR A 11 5.80 -21.04 23.69
CA THR A 11 4.85 -20.29 24.53
C THR A 11 5.34 -20.20 25.96
N GLY A 12 5.82 -21.32 26.53
CA GLY A 12 6.42 -21.31 27.88
C GLY A 12 7.65 -20.40 27.98
N PHE A 13 8.49 -20.41 26.95
CA PHE A 13 9.65 -19.53 26.85
C PHE A 13 9.23 -18.05 26.76
N GLU A 14 8.27 -17.70 25.91
CA GLU A 14 7.79 -16.31 25.73
C GLU A 14 7.28 -15.74 27.04
N ALA A 15 6.38 -16.45 27.73
CA ALA A 15 5.84 -16.03 29.03
C ALA A 15 6.94 -15.83 30.06
N ALA A 16 7.90 -16.77 30.16
CA ALA A 16 9.02 -16.68 31.08
C ALA A 16 9.95 -15.51 30.76
N ALA A 17 10.21 -15.24 29.47
CA ALA A 17 11.05 -14.15 28.99
C ALA A 17 10.43 -12.78 29.28
N ARG A 18 9.14 -12.63 29.02
CA ARG A 18 8.41 -11.38 29.23
C ARG A 18 8.22 -11.06 30.74
N LEU A 19 7.91 -12.05 31.53
CA LEU A 19 7.63 -11.86 32.95
C LEU A 19 8.89 -11.88 33.84
N GLY A 20 10.03 -12.34 33.32
CA GLY A 20 11.28 -12.46 34.08
C GLY A 20 11.21 -13.42 35.28
N ASN A 21 10.18 -14.30 35.34
CA ASN A 21 9.90 -15.16 36.46
C ASN A 21 9.10 -16.40 36.05
N PHE A 22 9.64 -17.58 36.35
CA PHE A 22 9.01 -18.86 36.01
C PHE A 22 7.70 -19.15 36.75
N SER A 23 7.56 -18.68 38.00
CA SER A 23 6.31 -18.86 38.76
C SER A 23 5.19 -18.01 38.12
N ARG A 24 5.47 -16.75 37.81
CA ARG A 24 4.47 -15.88 37.15
C ARG A 24 4.09 -16.38 35.74
N ALA A 25 5.05 -16.93 35.01
CA ALA A 25 4.79 -17.56 33.70
C ALA A 25 3.91 -18.82 33.86
N ALA A 26 4.14 -19.61 34.93
CA ALA A 26 3.34 -20.75 35.24
C ALA A 26 1.89 -20.37 35.57
N ASP A 27 1.71 -19.34 36.44
CA ASP A 27 0.38 -18.81 36.78
C ASP A 27 -0.38 -18.34 35.52
N GLU A 28 0.27 -17.58 34.63
CA GLU A 28 -0.35 -17.09 33.39
C GLU A 28 -0.79 -18.22 32.47
N LEU A 29 0.04 -19.28 32.37
CA LEU A 29 -0.23 -20.41 31.48
C LEU A 29 -1.03 -21.55 32.15
N HIS A 30 -1.48 -21.35 33.37
CA HIS A 30 -2.18 -22.36 34.18
C HIS A 30 -1.40 -23.67 34.29
N LEU A 31 -0.09 -23.56 34.51
CA LEU A 31 0.85 -24.67 34.69
C LEU A 31 1.53 -24.62 36.04
N SER A 32 2.23 -25.69 36.42
CA SER A 32 3.12 -25.64 37.59
C SER A 32 4.47 -25.01 37.20
N GLN A 33 5.12 -24.35 38.16
CA GLN A 33 6.47 -23.81 37.97
C GLN A 33 7.47 -24.87 37.49
N SER A 34 7.35 -26.10 38.02
CA SER A 34 8.18 -27.23 37.58
C SER A 34 7.96 -27.59 36.11
N ALA A 35 6.71 -27.48 35.61
CA ALA A 35 6.40 -27.72 34.18
C ALA A 35 7.04 -26.66 33.29
N ILE A 36 6.97 -25.38 33.65
CA ILE A 36 7.66 -24.30 32.93
C ILE A 36 9.17 -24.52 32.95
N SER A 37 9.76 -24.80 34.09
CA SER A 37 11.20 -25.07 34.23
C SER A 37 11.64 -26.22 33.34
N HIS A 38 10.87 -27.31 33.29
CA HIS A 38 11.13 -28.45 32.43
C HIS A 38 11.02 -28.11 30.93
N GLN A 39 10.01 -27.32 30.52
CA GLN A 39 9.86 -26.84 29.15
C GLN A 39 11.06 -25.98 28.70
N ILE A 40 11.55 -25.09 29.58
CA ILE A 40 12.72 -24.27 29.30
C ILE A 40 13.97 -25.15 29.14
N GLN A 41 14.21 -26.07 30.07
CA GLN A 41 15.34 -27.00 29.98
C GLN A 41 15.29 -27.84 28.72
N GLN A 42 14.13 -28.32 28.30
CA GLN A 42 13.94 -29.07 27.07
C GLN A 42 14.25 -28.21 25.84
N LEU A 43 13.83 -26.93 25.83
CA LEU A 43 14.11 -26.00 24.76
C LEU A 43 15.62 -25.69 24.66
N GLU A 44 16.27 -25.41 25.80
CA GLU A 44 17.71 -25.17 25.90
C GLU A 44 18.53 -26.39 25.40
N ALA A 45 18.10 -27.59 25.79
CA ALA A 45 18.70 -28.84 25.32
C ALA A 45 18.56 -29.02 23.80
N GLN A 46 17.42 -28.69 23.21
CA GLN A 46 17.20 -28.74 21.74
C GLN A 46 18.07 -27.74 20.99
N LEU A 47 18.29 -26.56 21.56
CA LEU A 47 19.07 -25.51 20.95
C LEU A 47 20.58 -25.61 21.26
N GLY A 48 20.94 -26.39 22.28
CA GLY A 48 22.31 -26.52 22.73
C GLY A 48 22.87 -25.25 23.40
N GLN A 49 22.02 -24.33 23.81
CA GLN A 49 22.40 -23.05 24.39
C GLN A 49 21.47 -22.68 25.55
N PRO A 50 21.99 -22.11 26.67
CA PRO A 50 21.18 -21.56 27.74
C PRO A 50 20.47 -20.30 27.24
N LEU A 51 19.18 -20.19 27.49
CA LEU A 51 18.35 -19.03 27.15
C LEU A 51 18.16 -18.08 28.33
N PHE A 52 18.28 -18.59 29.55
CA PHE A 52 18.14 -17.83 30.80
C PHE A 52 19.37 -17.92 31.68
N ARG A 53 19.62 -16.87 32.43
CA ARG A 53 20.52 -16.84 33.59
C ARG A 53 19.78 -16.41 34.84
N ARG A 54 20.19 -16.89 35.98
CA ARG A 54 19.59 -16.50 37.29
C ARG A 54 20.02 -15.08 37.68
N ARG A 55 19.07 -14.29 38.12
CA ARG A 55 19.32 -12.94 38.67
C ARG A 55 18.42 -12.72 39.89
N GLY A 56 19.02 -12.68 41.07
CA GLY A 56 18.28 -12.51 42.31
C GLY A 56 17.20 -13.57 42.49
N ARG A 57 15.94 -13.14 42.61
CA ARG A 57 14.76 -14.02 42.73
C ARG A 57 14.08 -14.35 41.38
N GLY A 58 14.64 -13.92 40.26
CA GLY A 58 14.09 -14.12 38.94
C GLY A 58 15.09 -14.67 37.92
N VAL A 59 14.75 -14.54 36.67
CA VAL A 59 15.57 -14.94 35.53
C VAL A 59 15.73 -13.80 34.55
N GLU A 60 16.88 -13.73 33.90
CA GLU A 60 17.13 -12.81 32.78
C GLU A 60 17.53 -13.61 31.53
N LEU A 61 17.27 -13.05 30.38
CA LEU A 61 17.69 -13.64 29.13
C LEU A 61 19.20 -13.60 28.93
N THR A 62 19.73 -14.60 28.30
CA THR A 62 21.04 -14.57 27.65
C THR A 62 20.93 -13.90 26.28
N ILE A 63 22.04 -13.65 25.60
CA ILE A 63 22.04 -13.16 24.20
C ILE A 63 21.23 -14.12 23.30
N ALA A 64 21.41 -15.43 23.47
CA ALA A 64 20.63 -16.44 22.73
C ALA A 64 19.14 -16.33 23.04
N GLY A 65 18.77 -16.11 24.33
CA GLY A 65 17.40 -15.86 24.74
C GLY A 65 16.79 -14.61 24.12
N GLU A 66 17.53 -13.50 24.07
CA GLU A 66 17.05 -12.26 23.43
C GLU A 66 16.79 -12.41 21.92
N VAL A 67 17.68 -13.12 21.23
CA VAL A 67 17.51 -13.41 19.80
C VAL A 67 16.27 -14.26 19.57
N LEU A 68 16.09 -15.31 20.36
CA LEU A 68 14.92 -16.19 20.27
C LEU A 68 13.63 -15.45 20.63
N GLN A 69 13.65 -14.62 21.70
CA GLN A 69 12.48 -13.84 22.12
C GLN A 69 11.92 -12.97 21.00
N ARG A 70 12.79 -12.22 20.29
CA ARG A 70 12.36 -11.39 19.16
C ARG A 70 11.70 -12.21 18.04
N SER A 71 12.24 -13.38 17.76
CA SER A 71 11.70 -14.27 16.73
C SER A 71 10.37 -14.91 17.15
N VAL A 72 10.29 -15.38 18.39
CA VAL A 72 9.07 -15.98 18.95
C VAL A 72 7.96 -14.94 19.06
N GLN A 73 8.27 -13.73 19.51
CA GLN A 73 7.28 -12.63 19.60
C GLN A 73 6.65 -12.35 18.24
N ARG A 74 7.47 -12.16 17.19
CA ARG A 74 6.94 -11.94 15.82
C ARG A 74 6.08 -13.09 15.32
N ALA A 75 6.51 -14.35 15.58
CA ALA A 75 5.74 -15.52 15.19
C ALA A 75 4.38 -15.59 15.91
N MET A 76 4.36 -15.31 17.23
CA MET A 76 3.12 -15.27 18.01
C MET A 76 2.18 -14.16 17.57
N ASP A 77 2.71 -12.98 17.26
CA ASP A 77 1.92 -11.85 16.77
C ASP A 77 1.32 -12.17 15.39
N THR A 78 2.07 -12.84 14.52
CA THR A 78 1.56 -13.34 13.23
C THR A 78 0.42 -14.35 13.41
N LEU A 79 0.59 -15.31 14.34
CA LEU A 79 -0.45 -16.33 14.62
C LEU A 79 -1.71 -15.69 15.23
N ARG A 80 -1.55 -14.78 16.20
CA ARG A 80 -2.69 -14.04 16.78
C ARG A 80 -3.43 -13.24 15.70
N GLY A 81 -2.70 -12.48 14.89
CA GLY A 81 -3.29 -11.73 13.79
C GLY A 81 -4.05 -12.63 12.80
N GLY A 82 -3.54 -13.85 12.52
CA GLY A 82 -4.25 -14.85 11.72
C GLY A 82 -5.56 -15.32 12.36
N LEU A 83 -5.52 -15.64 13.66
CA LEU A 83 -6.69 -16.07 14.44
C LEU A 83 -7.76 -14.95 14.51
N ASP A 84 -7.35 -13.72 14.76
CA ASP A 84 -8.25 -12.56 14.83
C ASP A 84 -8.93 -12.29 13.48
N ARG A 85 -8.25 -12.58 12.37
CA ARG A 85 -8.80 -12.41 11.02
C ARG A 85 -9.80 -13.50 10.60
N ILE A 86 -9.82 -14.66 11.25
CA ILE A 86 -10.69 -15.78 10.84
C ILE A 86 -12.14 -15.33 10.69
N ALA A 87 -12.69 -14.59 11.68
CA ALA A 87 -14.06 -14.11 11.64
C ALA A 87 -14.32 -13.17 10.46
N THR A 88 -13.35 -12.30 10.13
CA THR A 88 -13.41 -11.39 8.98
C THR A 88 -13.40 -12.17 7.66
N TYR A 89 -12.52 -13.15 7.54
CA TYR A 89 -12.38 -13.96 6.32
C TYR A 89 -13.53 -14.96 6.09
N LEU A 90 -14.34 -15.21 7.12
CA LEU A 90 -15.59 -15.99 6.99
C LEU A 90 -16.77 -15.14 6.51
N ASN A 91 -16.63 -13.82 6.36
CA ASN A 91 -17.66 -12.95 5.81
C ASN A 91 -17.86 -13.28 4.32
N PRO A 92 -19.06 -13.71 3.88
CA PRO A 92 -19.30 -14.08 2.48
C PRO A 92 -19.21 -12.91 1.51
N GLY A 93 -19.32 -11.68 2.00
CA GLY A 93 -19.18 -10.45 1.22
C GLY A 93 -17.75 -9.91 1.17
N LEU A 94 -16.80 -10.53 1.89
CA LEU A 94 -15.43 -10.04 1.93
C LEU A 94 -14.78 -10.14 0.55
N VAL A 95 -14.16 -9.03 0.14
CA VAL A 95 -13.25 -8.95 -1.00
C VAL A 95 -11.97 -8.26 -0.59
N VAL A 96 -10.85 -8.96 -0.70
CA VAL A 96 -9.52 -8.45 -0.33
C VAL A 96 -8.81 -7.95 -1.58
N LEU A 97 -8.58 -6.64 -1.62
CA LEU A 97 -7.88 -5.98 -2.71
C LEU A 97 -6.64 -5.26 -2.19
N VAL A 98 -5.49 -5.57 -2.77
CA VAL A 98 -4.25 -4.81 -2.56
C VAL A 98 -4.11 -3.77 -3.68
N CYS A 99 -3.93 -2.51 -3.30
CA CYS A 99 -3.82 -1.41 -4.26
C CYS A 99 -2.92 -0.31 -3.68
N PRO A 100 -2.01 0.28 -4.48
CA PRO A 100 -1.18 1.39 -4.03
C PRO A 100 -2.00 2.54 -3.45
N ALA A 101 -1.58 3.07 -2.30
CA ALA A 101 -2.32 4.06 -1.54
C ALA A 101 -2.74 5.31 -2.36
N PRO A 102 -1.91 5.87 -3.26
CA PRO A 102 -2.31 7.01 -4.07
C PRO A 102 -3.46 6.70 -5.03
N LEU A 103 -3.42 5.53 -5.70
CA LEU A 103 -4.49 5.09 -6.61
C LEU A 103 -5.77 4.74 -5.84
N LEU A 104 -5.62 4.07 -4.70
CA LEU A 104 -6.73 3.78 -3.81
C LEU A 104 -7.46 5.07 -3.41
N HIS A 105 -6.72 6.09 -2.95
CA HIS A 105 -7.28 7.36 -2.49
C HIS A 105 -7.88 8.19 -3.64
N GLY A 106 -7.17 8.35 -4.76
CA GLY A 106 -7.56 9.26 -5.83
C GLY A 106 -8.60 8.69 -6.79
N TRP A 107 -8.59 7.37 -7.00
CA TRP A 107 -9.39 6.73 -8.03
C TRP A 107 -10.43 5.75 -7.48
N LEU A 108 -10.03 4.79 -6.61
CA LEU A 108 -10.93 3.73 -6.18
C LEU A 108 -11.91 4.19 -5.10
N GLN A 109 -11.42 4.84 -4.05
CA GLN A 109 -12.25 5.21 -2.90
C GLN A 109 -13.49 6.05 -3.27
N PRO A 110 -13.43 7.06 -4.17
CA PRO A 110 -14.62 7.80 -4.60
C PRO A 110 -15.67 6.96 -5.35
N ARG A 111 -15.26 5.80 -5.87
CA ARG A 111 -16.11 4.88 -6.63
C ARG A 111 -16.73 3.77 -5.77
N LEU A 112 -16.26 3.61 -4.53
CA LEU A 112 -16.78 2.56 -3.63
C LEU A 112 -18.20 2.81 -3.17
N GLU A 113 -18.61 4.06 -2.90
CA GLU A 113 -19.99 4.36 -2.50
C GLU A 113 -21.02 3.94 -3.58
N PRO A 114 -20.86 4.34 -4.86
CA PRO A 114 -21.72 3.84 -5.93
C PRO A 114 -21.66 2.31 -6.07
N LEU A 115 -20.50 1.69 -5.91
CA LEU A 115 -20.35 0.24 -5.99
C LEU A 115 -21.14 -0.45 -4.88
N GLN A 116 -21.10 0.03 -3.65
CA GLN A 116 -21.84 -0.55 -2.52
C GLN A 116 -23.37 -0.45 -2.70
N GLN A 117 -23.87 0.53 -3.46
CA GLN A 117 -25.29 0.58 -3.83
C GLN A 117 -25.68 -0.56 -4.79
N VAL A 118 -24.77 -0.98 -5.66
CA VAL A 118 -24.97 -2.09 -6.61
C VAL A 118 -24.66 -3.44 -5.96
N LEU A 119 -23.71 -3.47 -5.03
CA LEU A 119 -23.25 -4.65 -4.29
C LEU A 119 -23.42 -4.42 -2.77
N PRO A 120 -24.65 -4.45 -2.23
CA PRO A 120 -24.90 -4.10 -0.82
C PRO A 120 -24.21 -5.04 0.19
N ASP A 121 -23.95 -6.28 -0.21
CA ASP A 121 -23.26 -7.27 0.63
C ASP A 121 -21.74 -7.14 0.56
N LEU A 122 -21.20 -6.25 -0.27
CA LEU A 122 -19.76 -6.07 -0.44
C LEU A 122 -19.12 -5.52 0.84
N CYS A 123 -18.15 -6.25 1.36
CA CYS A 123 -17.29 -5.85 2.48
C CYS A 123 -15.83 -5.77 1.97
N PRO A 124 -15.38 -4.64 1.41
CA PRO A 124 -14.04 -4.55 0.85
C PRO A 124 -13.00 -4.39 1.97
N LEU A 125 -12.00 -5.27 2.00
CA LEU A 125 -10.77 -5.11 2.74
C LEU A 125 -9.70 -4.57 1.79
N LEU A 126 -9.37 -3.29 1.94
CA LEU A 126 -8.44 -2.60 1.08
C LEU A 126 -7.09 -2.48 1.77
N SER A 127 -6.08 -3.12 1.23
CA SER A 127 -4.71 -3.04 1.74
C SER A 127 -3.83 -2.18 0.82
N THR A 128 -3.01 -1.35 1.44
CA THR A 128 -1.98 -0.58 0.73
C THR A 128 -0.59 -1.18 0.90
N ASP A 129 -0.49 -2.33 1.54
CA ASP A 129 0.77 -3.05 1.72
C ASP A 129 1.16 -3.78 0.43
N GLU A 130 1.94 -3.09 -0.39
CA GLU A 130 2.47 -3.64 -1.64
C GLU A 130 3.47 -4.80 -1.43
N THR A 131 3.88 -5.07 -0.18
CA THR A 131 4.70 -6.24 0.15
C THR A 131 3.88 -7.53 0.24
N ALA A 132 2.56 -7.45 0.33
CA ALA A 132 1.62 -8.55 0.18
C ALA A 132 1.64 -9.04 -1.29
N ARG A 133 2.73 -9.70 -1.68
CA ARG A 133 3.03 -10.07 -3.08
C ARG A 133 2.38 -11.37 -3.53
N TYR A 134 1.57 -11.99 -2.70
CA TYR A 134 0.96 -13.28 -3.03
C TYR A 134 -0.54 -13.10 -3.10
N VAL A 135 -1.06 -13.13 -4.33
CA VAL A 135 -2.47 -13.38 -4.56
C VAL A 135 -2.68 -14.88 -4.30
N ASP A 136 -3.46 -15.20 -3.29
CA ASP A 136 -3.94 -16.55 -3.07
C ASP A 136 -5.42 -16.52 -2.69
N GLU A 137 -6.07 -17.67 -2.77
CA GLU A 137 -7.51 -17.79 -2.53
C GLU A 137 -7.91 -17.44 -1.09
N ILE A 138 -6.94 -17.36 -0.17
CA ILE A 138 -7.21 -17.17 1.26
C ILE A 138 -6.98 -15.73 1.68
N ASP A 139 -5.84 -15.14 1.26
CA ASP A 139 -5.40 -13.85 1.80
C ASP A 139 -5.69 -12.65 0.90
N VAL A 140 -5.58 -12.79 -0.43
CA VAL A 140 -5.77 -11.69 -1.38
C VAL A 140 -6.53 -12.18 -2.61
N ASP A 141 -7.67 -11.57 -2.90
CA ASP A 141 -8.48 -11.90 -4.08
C ASP A 141 -7.93 -11.24 -5.36
N MET A 142 -7.49 -9.99 -5.23
CA MET A 142 -7.05 -9.18 -6.36
C MET A 142 -5.94 -8.23 -5.95
N THR A 143 -5.07 -7.88 -6.90
CA THR A 143 -4.09 -6.80 -6.74
C THR A 143 -4.16 -5.83 -7.90
N ILE A 144 -3.94 -4.55 -7.62
CA ILE A 144 -3.66 -3.52 -8.63
C ILE A 144 -2.22 -3.07 -8.44
N GLY A 145 -1.42 -3.13 -9.50
CA GLY A 145 0.01 -2.79 -9.43
C GLY A 145 0.51 -2.13 -10.71
N THR A 146 1.75 -1.64 -10.67
CA THR A 146 2.41 -0.96 -11.82
C THR A 146 3.06 -1.92 -12.80
N ARG A 147 2.99 -3.23 -12.54
CA ARG A 147 3.52 -4.32 -13.37
C ARG A 147 2.73 -5.59 -13.14
N PRO A 148 2.67 -6.51 -14.12
CA PRO A 148 2.06 -7.81 -13.94
C PRO A 148 2.82 -8.62 -12.87
N MET A 149 2.10 -9.48 -12.16
CA MET A 149 2.67 -10.35 -11.12
C MET A 149 3.52 -11.48 -11.71
N LEU A 150 3.17 -11.95 -12.90
CA LEU A 150 3.86 -13.02 -13.65
C LEU A 150 4.01 -14.33 -12.83
N GLN A 151 3.04 -14.66 -12.01
CA GLN A 151 3.00 -15.90 -11.23
C GLN A 151 2.20 -16.97 -11.98
N PRO A 152 2.60 -18.25 -11.93
CA PRO A 152 1.80 -19.34 -12.48
C PRO A 152 0.40 -19.38 -11.84
N GLY A 153 -0.64 -19.53 -12.66
CA GLY A 153 -2.03 -19.59 -12.20
C GLY A 153 -2.65 -18.22 -11.89
N LEU A 154 -1.97 -17.10 -12.20
CA LEU A 154 -2.56 -15.77 -12.14
C LEU A 154 -2.94 -15.28 -13.52
N LEU A 155 -4.09 -14.62 -13.59
CA LEU A 155 -4.53 -13.79 -14.70
C LEU A 155 -4.08 -12.36 -14.43
N ASP A 156 -3.18 -11.85 -15.28
CA ASP A 156 -2.73 -10.46 -15.28
C ASP A 156 -3.35 -9.74 -16.49
N ILE A 157 -4.14 -8.71 -16.25
CA ILE A 157 -4.72 -7.90 -17.34
C ILE A 157 -4.23 -6.45 -17.26
N PRO A 158 -3.89 -5.82 -18.39
CA PRO A 158 -3.66 -4.37 -18.43
C PRO A 158 -5.00 -3.69 -18.10
N PHE A 159 -4.98 -2.88 -17.03
CA PHE A 159 -6.20 -2.39 -16.40
C PHE A 159 -6.51 -0.94 -16.79
N MET A 160 -5.53 -0.05 -16.62
CA MET A 160 -5.64 1.37 -16.96
C MET A 160 -4.31 1.90 -17.44
N ARG A 161 -4.34 2.96 -18.25
CA ARG A 161 -3.18 3.79 -18.54
C ARG A 161 -3.30 5.09 -17.79
N ASP A 162 -2.20 5.57 -17.25
CA ASP A 162 -2.12 6.84 -16.56
C ASP A 162 -1.30 7.85 -17.36
N GLU A 163 -1.43 9.10 -17.03
CA GLU A 163 -0.59 10.19 -17.53
C GLU A 163 -0.16 11.08 -16.37
N TRP A 164 1.00 11.68 -16.48
CA TRP A 164 1.39 12.73 -15.54
C TRP A 164 0.88 14.07 -16.07
N VAL A 165 0.20 14.82 -15.20
CA VAL A 165 -0.40 16.12 -15.50
C VAL A 165 0.04 17.14 -14.46
N THR A 166 0.17 18.40 -14.90
CA THR A 166 0.42 19.50 -13.97
C THR A 166 -0.91 20.03 -13.48
N VAL A 167 -1.12 20.04 -12.15
CA VAL A 167 -2.37 20.43 -11.51
C VAL A 167 -2.15 21.52 -10.47
N CYS A 168 -3.18 22.30 -10.21
CA CYS A 168 -3.28 23.19 -9.06
C CYS A 168 -4.73 23.29 -8.58
N ALA A 169 -4.94 23.91 -7.41
CA ALA A 169 -6.27 24.27 -6.95
C ALA A 169 -6.96 25.20 -7.95
N THR A 170 -8.25 25.00 -8.21
CA THR A 170 -9.02 25.76 -9.21
C THR A 170 -8.93 27.28 -9.03
N PRO A 171 -8.99 27.86 -7.79
CA PRO A 171 -8.81 29.30 -7.63
C PRO A 171 -7.43 29.80 -8.06
N LEU A 172 -6.38 28.99 -7.89
CA LEU A 172 -5.04 29.33 -8.37
C LEU A 172 -4.96 29.24 -9.91
N ALA A 173 -5.60 28.24 -10.53
CA ALA A 173 -5.68 28.15 -11.99
C ALA A 173 -6.31 29.39 -12.61
N GLU A 174 -7.44 29.87 -12.07
CA GLU A 174 -8.12 31.08 -12.51
C GLU A 174 -7.24 32.35 -12.37
N GLN A 175 -6.36 32.39 -11.37
CA GLN A 175 -5.38 33.48 -11.25
C GLN A 175 -4.29 33.38 -12.32
N LEU A 176 -3.78 32.17 -12.56
CA LEU A 176 -2.73 31.92 -13.54
C LEU A 176 -3.22 32.14 -14.98
N GLU A 177 -4.48 31.88 -15.30
CA GLU A 177 -5.07 32.14 -16.61
C GLU A 177 -5.10 33.64 -16.98
N ARG A 178 -5.06 34.53 -15.99
CA ARG A 178 -5.10 36.00 -16.20
C ARG A 178 -3.73 36.61 -16.51
N VAL A 179 -2.68 35.84 -16.36
CA VAL A 179 -1.29 36.31 -16.54
C VAL A 179 -0.56 35.44 -17.60
N PRO A 180 0.40 36.03 -18.31
CA PRO A 180 1.24 35.29 -19.26
C PRO A 180 1.98 34.15 -18.55
N ARG A 181 2.22 33.05 -19.28
CA ARG A 181 2.80 31.84 -18.70
C ARG A 181 4.22 32.06 -18.14
N ASP A 182 5.00 32.90 -18.73
CA ASP A 182 6.34 33.28 -18.27
C ASP A 182 6.33 34.02 -16.93
N GLU A 183 5.18 34.56 -16.53
CA GLU A 183 4.99 35.20 -15.22
C GLU A 183 4.47 34.22 -14.15
N HIS A 184 3.94 33.05 -14.52
CA HIS A 184 3.43 32.06 -13.55
C HIS A 184 4.38 31.76 -12.40
N PRO A 185 5.74 31.67 -12.59
CA PRO A 185 6.69 31.44 -11.50
C PRO A 185 6.71 32.53 -10.42
N ARG A 186 6.18 33.72 -10.70
CA ARG A 186 6.03 34.82 -9.72
C ARG A 186 4.77 34.66 -8.86
N HIS A 187 3.76 33.94 -9.38
CA HIS A 187 2.46 33.78 -8.75
C HIS A 187 2.26 32.43 -8.08
N ALA A 188 3.05 31.44 -8.43
CA ALA A 188 2.97 30.10 -7.86
C ALA A 188 4.36 29.53 -7.58
N GLY A 189 4.44 28.63 -6.60
CA GLY A 189 5.57 27.76 -6.42
C GLY A 189 5.25 26.35 -6.85
N VAL A 190 6.27 25.48 -6.93
CA VAL A 190 6.12 24.06 -7.26
C VAL A 190 6.25 23.19 -6.02
N ILE A 191 5.40 22.19 -5.93
CA ILE A 191 5.42 21.12 -4.93
C ILE A 191 5.84 19.85 -5.65
N CYS A 192 6.89 19.20 -5.16
CA CYS A 192 7.47 18.02 -5.80
C CYS A 192 7.26 16.76 -4.99
N LEU A 193 7.10 15.65 -5.70
CA LEU A 193 7.32 14.33 -5.15
C LEU A 193 8.82 14.01 -5.21
N GLU A 194 9.41 13.53 -4.12
CA GLU A 194 10.85 13.20 -4.05
C GLU A 194 11.26 12.23 -5.16
N ALA A 195 10.46 11.17 -5.38
CA ALA A 195 10.70 10.21 -6.45
C ALA A 195 10.73 10.83 -7.86
N SER A 196 10.01 11.95 -8.09
CA SER A 196 10.02 12.65 -9.38
C SER A 196 11.35 13.34 -9.68
N LEU A 197 12.14 13.63 -8.67
CA LEU A 197 13.45 14.27 -8.83
C LEU A 197 14.53 13.26 -9.26
N THR A 198 14.30 11.98 -9.00
CA THR A 198 15.20 10.87 -9.33
C THR A 198 14.78 10.11 -10.59
N ASP A 199 13.51 10.13 -10.96
CA ASP A 199 13.03 9.59 -12.25
C ASP A 199 13.52 10.47 -13.40
N GLU A 200 14.29 9.91 -14.33
CA GLU A 200 14.97 10.65 -15.39
C GLU A 200 14.01 11.45 -16.28
N ARG A 201 12.83 10.88 -16.59
CA ARG A 201 11.82 11.52 -17.45
C ARG A 201 11.16 12.70 -16.73
N LEU A 202 10.76 12.51 -15.48
CA LEU A 202 10.12 13.54 -14.67
C LEU A 202 11.09 14.64 -14.29
N ALA A 203 12.33 14.29 -13.96
CA ALA A 203 13.41 15.23 -13.68
C ALA A 203 13.75 16.11 -14.88
N THR A 204 13.67 15.56 -16.10
CA THR A 204 13.89 16.34 -17.33
C THR A 204 12.78 17.37 -17.50
N VAL A 205 11.52 16.98 -17.36
CA VAL A 205 10.38 17.92 -17.44
C VAL A 205 10.49 18.98 -16.35
N PHE A 206 10.85 18.59 -15.14
CA PHE A 206 11.05 19.55 -14.06
C PHE A 206 12.12 20.58 -14.44
N ARG A 207 13.28 20.15 -14.92
CA ARG A 207 14.38 21.04 -15.33
C ARG A 207 14.00 21.98 -16.48
N GLU A 208 13.29 21.48 -17.48
CA GLU A 208 12.97 22.24 -18.69
C GLU A 208 11.77 23.19 -18.51
N ARG A 209 10.81 22.84 -17.68
CA ARG A 209 9.51 23.50 -17.64
C ARG A 209 9.12 24.08 -16.28
N LEU A 210 9.65 23.52 -15.21
CA LEU A 210 9.29 23.91 -13.84
C LEU A 210 10.46 24.52 -13.06
N SER A 211 11.67 24.53 -13.61
CA SER A 211 12.87 25.07 -12.94
C SER A 211 12.82 26.56 -12.63
N ALA A 212 11.98 27.32 -13.36
CA ALA A 212 11.77 28.74 -13.08
C ALA A 212 10.90 28.97 -11.81
N PHE A 213 10.15 27.95 -11.38
CA PHE A 213 9.30 28.06 -10.20
C PHE A 213 10.11 27.88 -8.92
N ARG A 214 9.77 28.67 -7.90
CA ARG A 214 10.32 28.45 -6.56
C ARG A 214 9.81 27.12 -5.99
N MET A 215 10.72 26.28 -5.51
CA MET A 215 10.36 25.06 -4.78
C MET A 215 9.72 25.43 -3.43
N HIS A 216 8.46 25.06 -3.22
CA HIS A 216 7.75 25.31 -1.97
C HIS A 216 7.84 24.14 -1.00
N ALA A 217 7.79 22.91 -1.49
CA ALA A 217 7.92 21.72 -0.66
C ALA A 217 8.34 20.50 -1.51
N ILE A 218 8.90 19.50 -0.84
CA ILE A 218 9.17 18.17 -1.37
C ILE A 218 8.54 17.18 -0.39
N TYR A 219 7.79 16.22 -0.90
CA TYR A 219 7.17 15.14 -0.13
C TYR A 219 7.55 13.79 -0.73
N ASP A 220 7.58 12.76 0.08
CA ASP A 220 7.81 11.37 -0.31
C ASP A 220 6.51 10.63 -0.67
N ASP A 221 5.35 11.19 -0.34
CA ASP A 221 4.02 10.61 -0.57
C ASP A 221 3.17 11.51 -1.50
N GLN A 222 2.65 10.92 -2.57
CA GLN A 222 1.79 11.62 -3.55
C GLN A 222 0.52 12.21 -2.93
N ARG A 223 -0.01 11.61 -1.86
CA ARG A 223 -1.20 12.09 -1.14
C ARG A 223 -0.91 13.42 -0.42
N LEU A 224 0.30 13.56 0.13
CA LEU A 224 0.74 14.81 0.77
C LEU A 224 0.95 15.91 -0.28
N VAL A 225 1.50 15.57 -1.45
CA VAL A 225 1.60 16.48 -2.59
C VAL A 225 0.20 16.94 -3.01
N LEU A 226 -0.73 16.00 -3.18
CA LEU A 226 -2.12 16.28 -3.57
C LEU A 226 -2.83 17.20 -2.55
N ASP A 227 -2.71 16.89 -1.25
CA ASP A 227 -3.30 17.71 -0.18
C ASP A 227 -2.74 19.14 -0.17
N ALA A 228 -1.43 19.29 -0.34
CA ALA A 228 -0.80 20.61 -0.41
C ALA A 228 -1.29 21.42 -1.62
N VAL A 229 -1.47 20.77 -2.78
CA VAL A 229 -2.02 21.41 -3.99
C VAL A 229 -3.47 21.81 -3.79
N LEU A 230 -4.30 20.95 -3.21
CA LEU A 230 -5.71 21.24 -2.89
C LEU A 230 -5.85 22.46 -1.97
N ARG A 231 -4.91 22.67 -1.07
CA ARG A 231 -4.83 23.85 -0.18
C ARG A 231 -4.30 25.11 -0.89
N GLY A 232 -4.09 25.06 -2.20
CA GLY A 232 -3.60 26.22 -2.97
C GLY A 232 -2.14 26.58 -2.71
N ARG A 233 -1.31 25.63 -2.20
CA ARG A 233 0.09 25.91 -1.85
C ARG A 233 1.02 26.01 -3.07
N GLY A 234 0.52 25.69 -4.27
CA GLY A 234 1.29 25.76 -5.50
C GLY A 234 0.77 24.82 -6.57
N ILE A 235 1.61 24.57 -7.57
CA ILE A 235 1.38 23.62 -8.66
C ILE A 235 2.17 22.33 -8.41
N ALA A 236 1.70 21.20 -8.91
CA ALA A 236 2.44 19.94 -8.88
C ALA A 236 2.22 19.12 -10.14
N CYS A 237 3.21 18.31 -10.50
CA CYS A 237 3.07 17.28 -11.51
C CYS A 237 2.74 15.95 -10.81
N LEU A 238 1.55 15.39 -11.08
CA LEU A 238 1.03 14.19 -10.46
C LEU A 238 0.45 13.23 -11.50
N PRO A 239 0.39 11.92 -11.20
CA PRO A 239 -0.42 10.99 -11.97
C PRO A 239 -1.88 11.46 -12.00
N ARG A 240 -2.51 11.46 -13.17
CA ARG A 240 -3.88 11.95 -13.33
C ARG A 240 -4.88 11.18 -12.48
N LEU A 241 -4.72 9.86 -12.39
CA LEU A 241 -5.61 9.01 -11.57
C LEU A 241 -5.54 9.36 -10.08
N VAL A 242 -4.39 9.82 -9.59
CA VAL A 242 -4.25 10.31 -8.20
C VAL A 242 -5.01 11.62 -8.00
N ALA A 243 -5.01 12.50 -8.99
CA ALA A 243 -5.70 13.79 -8.96
C ALA A 243 -7.18 13.72 -9.39
N GLN A 244 -7.64 12.55 -9.89
CA GLN A 244 -8.91 12.41 -10.59
C GLN A 244 -10.12 12.89 -9.76
N ALA A 245 -10.19 12.49 -8.50
CA ALA A 245 -11.29 12.92 -7.61
C ALA A 245 -11.40 14.45 -7.50
N GLY A 246 -10.27 15.13 -7.36
CA GLY A 246 -10.25 16.60 -7.29
C GLY A 246 -10.60 17.26 -8.63
N ILE A 247 -10.22 16.63 -9.75
CA ILE A 247 -10.58 17.11 -11.10
C ILE A 247 -12.09 16.95 -11.32
N ASP A 248 -12.67 15.79 -11.01
CA ASP A 248 -14.11 15.52 -11.14
C ASP A 248 -14.95 16.45 -10.28
N GLN A 249 -14.49 16.74 -9.07
CA GLN A 249 -15.12 17.68 -8.12
C GLN A 249 -14.85 19.17 -8.45
N ARG A 250 -14.04 19.45 -9.47
CA ARG A 250 -13.61 20.81 -9.84
C ARG A 250 -12.88 21.58 -8.73
N THR A 251 -12.27 20.88 -7.79
CA THR A 251 -11.39 21.45 -6.78
C THR A 251 -9.95 21.57 -7.27
N LEU A 252 -9.61 20.76 -8.27
CA LEU A 252 -8.35 20.79 -9.01
C LEU A 252 -8.59 21.08 -10.48
N THR A 253 -7.64 21.81 -11.08
CA THR A 253 -7.60 22.10 -12.51
C THR A 253 -6.28 21.60 -13.09
N VAL A 254 -6.35 20.88 -14.21
CA VAL A 254 -5.18 20.55 -15.03
C VAL A 254 -4.77 21.81 -15.80
N LEU A 255 -3.54 22.26 -15.62
CA LEU A 255 -3.02 23.44 -16.28
C LEU A 255 -2.69 23.15 -17.73
N GLU A 256 -3.43 23.80 -18.64
CA GLU A 256 -3.19 23.67 -20.07
C GLU A 256 -1.85 24.29 -20.49
N GLY A 257 -1.18 23.61 -21.44
CA GLY A 257 0.13 24.05 -21.95
C GLY A 257 1.31 23.74 -21.04
N TYR A 258 1.09 23.03 -19.93
CA TYR A 258 2.13 22.37 -19.17
C TYR A 258 2.33 20.95 -19.70
N PRO A 259 3.52 20.34 -19.45
CA PRO A 259 3.83 19.02 -19.99
C PRO A 259 2.85 17.95 -19.49
N ARG A 260 2.42 17.10 -20.41
CA ARG A 260 1.79 15.82 -20.12
C ARG A 260 2.77 14.72 -20.49
N LEU A 261 2.98 13.76 -19.64
CA LEU A 261 3.87 12.64 -19.89
C LEU A 261 3.10 11.33 -19.80
N PRO A 262 3.43 10.35 -20.66
CA PRO A 262 2.92 9.01 -20.49
C PRO A 262 3.25 8.52 -19.07
N GLY A 263 2.22 8.09 -18.37
CA GLY A 263 2.34 7.51 -17.03
C GLY A 263 2.52 5.99 -17.09
N THR A 264 2.19 5.35 -15.99
CA THR A 264 2.30 3.91 -15.81
C THR A 264 1.07 3.20 -16.37
N THR A 265 1.25 2.00 -16.94
CA THR A 265 0.15 1.07 -17.14
C THR A 265 -0.11 0.36 -15.83
N TRP A 266 -1.34 0.44 -15.33
CA TRP A 266 -1.80 -0.31 -14.17
C TRP A 266 -2.25 -1.69 -14.59
N TRP A 267 -1.96 -2.68 -13.78
CA TRP A 267 -2.30 -4.09 -13.99
C TRP A 267 -3.24 -4.55 -12.89
N LEU A 268 -4.27 -5.28 -13.27
CA LEU A 268 -5.17 -5.98 -12.34
C LEU A 268 -4.85 -7.47 -12.42
N SER A 269 -4.54 -8.07 -11.29
CA SER A 269 -4.14 -9.48 -11.19
C SER A 269 -5.06 -10.20 -10.22
N ARG A 270 -5.47 -11.44 -10.57
CA ARG A 270 -6.22 -12.38 -9.72
C ARG A 270 -5.85 -13.83 -10.04
N MET A 271 -6.28 -14.77 -9.20
CA MET A 271 -6.17 -16.20 -9.54
C MET A 271 -6.98 -16.52 -10.79
N GLU A 272 -6.44 -17.40 -11.65
CA GLU A 272 -7.19 -18.01 -12.75
C GLU A 272 -8.23 -19.00 -12.20
N GLY A 273 -9.38 -19.09 -12.89
CA GLY A 273 -10.46 -20.02 -12.50
C GLY A 273 -11.55 -19.36 -11.67
N PRO A 274 -12.40 -20.17 -11.01
CA PRO A 274 -13.53 -19.65 -10.25
C PRO A 274 -13.04 -18.90 -9.02
N SER A 275 -13.63 -17.72 -8.78
CA SER A 275 -13.39 -16.96 -7.56
C SER A 275 -13.95 -17.66 -6.33
N ARG A 276 -13.38 -17.41 -5.14
CA ARG A 276 -13.86 -18.00 -3.88
C ARG A 276 -15.33 -17.64 -3.55
N SER A 277 -15.83 -16.54 -4.10
CA SER A 277 -17.23 -16.16 -3.94
C SER A 277 -17.73 -15.34 -5.14
N PRO A 278 -19.07 -15.35 -5.40
CA PRO A 278 -19.64 -14.58 -6.50
C PRO A 278 -19.40 -13.06 -6.40
N ILE A 279 -19.23 -12.53 -5.18
CA ILE A 279 -19.03 -11.10 -4.98
C ILE A 279 -17.62 -10.66 -5.42
N VAL A 280 -16.63 -11.55 -5.30
CA VAL A 280 -15.27 -11.33 -5.83
C VAL A 280 -15.30 -11.20 -7.34
N GLU A 281 -16.04 -12.10 -8.03
CA GLU A 281 -16.20 -12.05 -9.49
C GLU A 281 -16.88 -10.76 -9.93
N ARG A 282 -18.00 -10.38 -9.30
CA ARG A 282 -18.71 -9.13 -9.61
C ARG A 282 -17.86 -7.89 -9.39
N MET A 283 -17.04 -7.87 -8.33
CA MET A 283 -16.11 -6.74 -8.10
C MET A 283 -15.00 -6.71 -9.15
N PHE A 284 -14.49 -7.87 -9.58
CA PHE A 284 -13.50 -7.95 -10.65
C PHE A 284 -14.08 -7.41 -11.97
N GLU A 285 -15.25 -7.87 -12.40
CA GLU A 285 -15.93 -7.40 -13.61
C GLU A 285 -16.17 -5.88 -13.57
N TRP A 286 -16.64 -5.39 -12.43
CA TRP A 286 -16.85 -3.96 -12.22
C TRP A 286 -15.52 -3.16 -12.34
N LEU A 287 -14.45 -3.65 -11.74
CA LEU A 287 -13.14 -3.00 -11.86
C LEU A 287 -12.70 -2.93 -13.33
N VAL A 288 -12.81 -4.03 -14.09
CA VAL A 288 -12.48 -4.07 -15.52
C VAL A 288 -13.28 -3.04 -16.31
N GLU A 289 -14.59 -2.92 -16.05
CA GLU A 289 -15.44 -1.92 -16.67
C GLU A 289 -14.99 -0.50 -16.35
N GLN A 290 -14.76 -0.19 -15.06
CA GLN A 290 -14.30 1.13 -14.63
C GLN A 290 -12.92 1.51 -15.20
N GLY A 291 -12.01 0.55 -15.30
CA GLY A 291 -10.70 0.75 -15.92
C GLY A 291 -10.81 1.10 -17.41
N SER A 292 -11.69 0.42 -18.12
CA SER A 292 -11.96 0.70 -19.55
C SER A 292 -12.55 2.09 -19.77
N LEU A 293 -13.50 2.52 -18.94
CA LEU A 293 -14.10 3.86 -18.97
C LEU A 293 -13.06 4.95 -18.69
N SER A 294 -12.18 4.71 -17.74
CA SER A 294 -11.10 5.65 -17.38
C SER A 294 -10.09 5.83 -18.51
N SER A 295 -9.81 4.77 -19.26
CA SER A 295 -8.92 4.82 -20.43
C SER A 295 -9.55 5.47 -21.68
N ALA A 296 -10.87 5.40 -21.82
CA ALA A 296 -11.60 6.00 -22.94
C ALA A 296 -11.76 7.53 -22.85
N SER A 297 -11.53 8.10 -21.67
CA SER A 297 -11.58 9.55 -21.43
C SER A 297 -10.33 10.30 -21.91
N GLU A 298 -9.38 9.63 -22.55
CA GLU A 298 -8.20 10.26 -23.17
C GLU A 298 -8.61 11.05 -24.43
N PRO A 299 -8.25 12.34 -24.55
CA PRO A 299 -8.30 13.01 -25.85
C PRO A 299 -7.32 12.33 -26.81
N ALA A 300 -7.76 12.08 -28.04
CA ALA A 300 -6.95 11.49 -29.09
C ALA A 300 -5.57 12.19 -29.20
N PRO A 301 -4.46 11.45 -29.45
CA PRO A 301 -3.15 12.04 -29.55
C PRO A 301 -3.16 13.13 -30.65
N ALA A 302 -2.75 14.34 -30.26
CA ALA A 302 -2.57 15.43 -31.20
C ALA A 302 -1.63 14.96 -32.32
N HIS A 303 -2.07 15.08 -33.58
CA HIS A 303 -1.36 14.67 -34.76
C HIS A 303 0.13 15.00 -34.70
N ALA A 304 0.98 14.00 -34.91
CA ALA A 304 2.38 14.19 -35.26
C ALA A 304 2.46 15.08 -36.51
N PRO A 305 3.35 16.10 -36.56
CA PRO A 305 3.56 16.85 -37.76
C PRO A 305 4.07 15.93 -38.88
N ALA A 306 3.49 16.06 -40.07
CA ALA A 306 3.91 15.33 -41.26
C ALA A 306 5.40 15.62 -41.55
N PRO A 307 6.18 14.62 -42.02
CA PRO A 307 7.57 14.83 -42.39
C PRO A 307 7.63 15.85 -43.55
N PRO A 308 8.65 16.72 -43.57
CA PRO A 308 8.82 17.66 -44.67
C PRO A 308 9.12 16.91 -45.98
N ALA A 309 8.51 17.40 -47.06
CA ALA A 309 8.66 16.90 -48.43
C ALA A 309 10.06 17.13 -48.98
#